data_e3fc808aa2b2d46628c5f3ecbbacba94
#
_entry.id   e3fc808aa2b2d46628c5f3ecbbacba94
#
_cell.length_a   1.000
_cell.length_b   1.000
_cell.length_c   1.000
_cell.angle_alpha   90.00
_cell.angle_beta   90.00
_cell.angle_gamma   90.00
#
_symmetry.space_group_name_H-M   'P 1'
#
loop_
_entity.id
_entity.type
_entity.pdbx_description
1 polymer ?
#
loop_
_entity_poly.entity_id
_entity_poly.type
_entity_poly.pdbx_seq_one_letter_code
_entity_poly.pdbx_strand_id
1 'polypeptide(L)'
;WETFDRLGVRFVNYFGIGQVLALEANCSYYLDCPGVTAVPSIKNDFMNGLEVAAHDPDKIHITLSMTFIDLAHAENAVEMIALYDREFPGMFSWTGELNIMKQALLGNNAEPATIESIDEWGPFMGVLRERGIPITLHSDLGNNADPTEFLYLMDHVLSRYPDNKIVWAHMGLSKELTTMSPAQHVRLMGERLDQYPNLHLDISWDVIYN
;
A
#
# COMPACT_ATOMS: atom_id res chain seq x y z
N TRP A 1 8.94 -12.43 -17.65
CA TRP A 1 8.79 -13.70 -16.93
C TRP A 1 10.08 -14.53 -16.96
N GLU A 2 10.81 -14.62 -18.08
CA GLU A 2 12.07 -15.38 -18.22
C GLU A 2 13.12 -15.02 -17.14
N THR A 3 13.21 -13.75 -16.77
CA THR A 3 14.12 -13.31 -15.71
C THR A 3 13.74 -13.90 -14.35
N PHE A 4 12.45 -13.92 -14.02
CA PHE A 4 11.95 -14.50 -12.77
C PHE A 4 12.19 -16.01 -12.71
N ASP A 5 11.93 -16.74 -13.82
CA ASP A 5 12.19 -18.18 -13.87
C ASP A 5 13.69 -18.48 -13.70
N ARG A 6 14.56 -17.73 -14.40
CA ARG A 6 16.02 -17.85 -14.25
C ARG A 6 16.52 -17.59 -12.83
N LEU A 7 15.91 -16.66 -12.12
CA LEU A 7 16.25 -16.32 -10.73
C LEU A 7 15.59 -17.24 -9.72
N GLY A 8 14.77 -18.20 -10.14
CA GLY A 8 14.06 -19.13 -9.25
C GLY A 8 12.89 -18.50 -8.49
N VAL A 9 12.39 -17.35 -8.94
CA VAL A 9 11.20 -16.72 -8.36
C VAL A 9 9.99 -17.61 -8.64
N ARG A 10 9.21 -17.91 -7.60
CA ARG A 10 8.02 -18.80 -7.69
C ARG A 10 6.73 -18.13 -7.28
N PHE A 11 6.82 -16.98 -6.65
CA PHE A 11 5.66 -16.18 -6.24
C PHE A 11 5.94 -14.71 -6.52
N VAL A 12 4.97 -14.02 -7.10
CA VAL A 12 5.01 -12.58 -7.32
C VAL A 12 3.64 -11.99 -6.99
N ASN A 13 3.60 -11.00 -6.11
CA ASN A 13 2.45 -10.11 -6.02
C ASN A 13 2.75 -8.88 -6.88
N TYR A 14 1.91 -8.65 -7.88
CA TYR A 14 2.11 -7.57 -8.83
C TYR A 14 1.11 -6.45 -8.56
N PHE A 15 1.59 -5.23 -8.43
CA PHE A 15 0.74 -4.08 -8.17
C PHE A 15 1.19 -2.86 -8.97
N GLY A 16 0.24 -1.96 -9.22
CA GLY A 16 0.46 -0.69 -9.87
C GLY A 16 0.52 0.45 -8.86
N ILE A 17 0.42 1.66 -9.39
CA ILE A 17 0.19 2.87 -8.61
C ILE A 17 -1.30 3.18 -8.73
N GLY A 18 -2.01 3.19 -7.63
CA GLY A 18 -3.47 3.43 -7.55
C GLY A 18 -3.90 4.87 -7.80
N GLN A 19 -2.98 5.72 -8.22
CA GLN A 19 -3.20 7.14 -8.46
C GLN A 19 -2.66 7.55 -9.83
N VAL A 20 -3.29 8.55 -10.45
CA VAL A 20 -2.85 9.16 -11.70
C VAL A 20 -2.80 10.68 -11.54
N LEU A 21 -1.87 11.31 -12.25
CA LEU A 21 -1.81 12.76 -12.41
C LEU A 21 -2.47 13.18 -13.72
N ALA A 22 -2.92 14.44 -13.81
CA ALA A 22 -3.43 14.97 -15.05
C ALA A 22 -2.39 14.89 -16.16
N LEU A 23 -2.84 14.56 -17.39
CA LEU A 23 -1.95 14.41 -18.57
C LEU A 23 -1.23 15.70 -18.94
N GLU A 24 -1.82 16.85 -18.63
CA GLU A 24 -1.26 18.18 -18.86
C GLU A 24 -0.12 18.51 -17.89
N ALA A 25 0.06 17.70 -16.84
CA ALA A 25 1.14 17.89 -15.89
C ALA A 25 2.48 17.62 -16.59
N ASN A 26 3.29 18.67 -16.73
CA ASN A 26 4.62 18.56 -17.31
C ASN A 26 5.64 18.13 -16.23
N CYS A 27 5.44 16.92 -15.70
CA CYS A 27 6.22 16.35 -14.63
C CYS A 27 7.08 15.20 -15.12
N SER A 28 8.33 15.15 -14.69
CA SER A 28 9.24 14.04 -14.99
C SER A 28 8.96 12.81 -14.13
N TYR A 29 8.36 13.00 -12.96
CA TYR A 29 8.03 11.96 -12.01
C TYR A 29 6.78 12.36 -11.21
N TYR A 30 5.90 11.40 -10.90
CA TYR A 30 4.58 11.72 -10.30
C TYR A 30 4.65 12.38 -8.92
N LEU A 31 5.71 12.12 -8.14
CA LEU A 31 5.93 12.77 -6.85
C LEU A 31 6.57 14.18 -6.97
N ASP A 32 7.09 14.53 -8.14
CA ASP A 32 7.72 15.83 -8.41
C ASP A 32 6.77 16.80 -9.11
N CYS A 33 5.49 16.75 -8.78
CA CYS A 33 4.44 17.57 -9.38
C CYS A 33 3.68 18.42 -8.36
N PRO A 34 4.32 19.31 -7.61
CA PRO A 34 3.63 20.09 -6.60
C PRO A 34 2.45 20.87 -7.20
N GLY A 35 1.30 20.79 -6.51
CA GLY A 35 0.08 21.47 -6.94
C GLY A 35 -0.75 20.74 -8.02
N VAL A 36 -0.27 19.60 -8.52
CA VAL A 36 -1.06 18.73 -9.42
C VAL A 36 -1.70 17.63 -8.59
N THR A 37 -3.03 17.61 -8.53
CA THR A 37 -3.77 16.64 -7.72
C THR A 37 -3.59 15.23 -8.25
N ALA A 38 -3.17 14.33 -7.37
CA ALA A 38 -3.18 12.88 -7.62
C ALA A 38 -4.61 12.36 -7.41
N VAL A 39 -5.13 11.61 -8.38
CA VAL A 39 -6.51 11.11 -8.37
C VAL A 39 -6.51 9.58 -8.28
N PRO A 40 -7.31 8.94 -7.41
CA PRO A 40 -7.46 7.49 -7.37
C PRO A 40 -7.87 6.93 -8.73
N SER A 41 -7.29 5.78 -9.12
CA SER A 41 -7.54 5.21 -10.45
C SER A 41 -7.35 3.69 -10.47
N ILE A 42 -8.32 3.00 -11.07
CA ILE A 42 -8.26 1.56 -11.35
C ILE A 42 -7.43 1.22 -12.59
N LYS A 43 -6.98 2.23 -13.35
CA LYS A 43 -6.36 2.03 -14.67
C LYS A 43 -5.17 1.08 -14.63
N ASN A 44 -4.26 1.31 -13.69
CA ASN A 44 -3.03 0.51 -13.61
C ASN A 44 -3.33 -0.92 -13.17
N ASP A 45 -4.25 -1.13 -12.23
CA ASP A 45 -4.66 -2.45 -11.78
C ASP A 45 -5.30 -3.23 -12.95
N PHE A 46 -6.19 -2.60 -13.70
CA PHE A 46 -6.83 -3.24 -14.87
C PHE A 46 -5.84 -3.55 -15.99
N MET A 47 -4.86 -2.68 -16.23
CA MET A 47 -3.78 -2.98 -17.19
C MET A 47 -2.94 -4.17 -16.73
N ASN A 48 -2.63 -4.28 -15.44
CA ASN A 48 -1.95 -5.44 -14.87
C ASN A 48 -2.80 -6.71 -15.00
N GLY A 49 -4.11 -6.61 -14.77
CA GLY A 49 -5.04 -7.71 -14.95
C GLY A 49 -5.05 -8.25 -16.38
N LEU A 50 -5.11 -7.36 -17.37
CA LEU A 50 -5.06 -7.72 -18.80
C LEU A 50 -3.72 -8.35 -19.17
N GLU A 51 -2.60 -7.80 -18.68
CA GLU A 51 -1.26 -8.33 -18.95
C GLU A 51 -1.07 -9.73 -18.38
N VAL A 52 -1.49 -9.95 -17.12
CA VAL A 52 -1.39 -11.27 -16.49
C VAL A 52 -2.33 -12.27 -17.15
N ALA A 53 -3.54 -11.86 -17.55
CA ALA A 53 -4.47 -12.74 -18.29
C ALA A 53 -3.93 -13.17 -19.66
N ALA A 54 -3.11 -12.32 -20.31
CA ALA A 54 -2.48 -12.62 -21.60
C ALA A 54 -1.23 -13.51 -21.48
N HIS A 55 -0.62 -13.57 -20.30
CA HIS A 55 0.60 -14.32 -20.02
C HIS A 55 0.33 -15.33 -18.91
N ASP A 56 0.38 -16.62 -19.24
CA ASP A 56 0.25 -17.70 -18.26
C ASP A 56 1.66 -18.31 -18.01
N PRO A 57 2.39 -17.79 -17.00
CA PRO A 57 3.70 -18.35 -16.68
C PRO A 57 3.53 -19.64 -15.86
N ASP A 58 3.65 -20.78 -16.51
CA ASP A 58 3.52 -22.14 -15.91
C ASP A 58 4.26 -22.37 -14.59
N LYS A 59 5.25 -21.53 -14.26
CA LYS A 59 6.17 -21.77 -13.14
C LYS A 59 6.11 -20.72 -12.03
N ILE A 60 5.38 -19.64 -12.23
CA ILE A 60 5.33 -18.51 -11.31
C ILE A 60 3.88 -18.30 -10.86
N HIS A 61 3.63 -18.41 -9.58
CA HIS A 61 2.33 -18.01 -9.03
C HIS A 61 2.26 -16.50 -8.96
N ILE A 62 1.34 -15.91 -9.71
CA ILE A 62 1.12 -14.47 -9.76
C ILE A 62 -0.18 -14.14 -9.04
N THR A 63 -0.11 -13.17 -8.16
CA THR A 63 -1.28 -12.50 -7.57
C THR A 63 -1.26 -11.03 -7.95
N LEU A 64 -2.45 -10.43 -8.02
CA LEU A 64 -2.60 -9.00 -8.27
C LEU A 64 -3.13 -8.30 -7.03
N SER A 65 -2.71 -7.06 -6.87
CA SER A 65 -3.13 -6.19 -5.78
C SER A 65 -4.05 -5.09 -6.28
N MET A 66 -5.11 -4.82 -5.52
CA MET A 66 -6.02 -3.69 -5.74
C MET A 66 -5.41 -2.44 -5.12
N THR A 67 -5.09 -1.42 -5.91
CA THR A 67 -4.39 -0.22 -5.43
C THR A 67 -5.20 1.07 -5.55
N PHE A 68 -6.41 1.02 -6.06
CA PHE A 68 -7.27 2.17 -6.37
C PHE A 68 -7.87 2.88 -5.15
N ILE A 69 -7.85 2.27 -3.97
CA ILE A 69 -8.60 2.73 -2.80
C ILE A 69 -7.95 3.98 -2.21
N ASP A 70 -8.73 5.04 -2.09
CA ASP A 70 -8.40 6.22 -1.30
C ASP A 70 -8.78 5.96 0.16
N LEU A 71 -7.81 5.89 1.05
CA LEU A 71 -8.05 5.59 2.46
C LEU A 71 -8.64 6.75 3.25
N ALA A 72 -8.57 7.97 2.72
CA ALA A 72 -9.32 9.10 3.28
C ALA A 72 -10.82 9.01 2.94
N HIS A 73 -11.19 8.31 1.84
CA HIS A 73 -12.53 8.22 1.28
C HIS A 73 -12.83 6.78 0.81
N ALA A 74 -12.88 5.82 1.74
CA ALA A 74 -12.99 4.39 1.44
C ALA A 74 -14.44 3.87 1.27
N GLU A 75 -15.45 4.75 1.18
CA GLU A 75 -16.88 4.39 1.17
C GLU A 75 -17.24 3.44 0.01
N ASN A 76 -16.60 3.64 -1.15
CA ASN A 76 -16.86 2.86 -2.36
C ASN A 76 -16.00 1.59 -2.48
N ALA A 77 -15.14 1.31 -1.51
CA ALA A 77 -14.14 0.23 -1.62
C ALA A 77 -14.80 -1.14 -1.84
N VAL A 78 -15.88 -1.43 -1.14
CA VAL A 78 -16.61 -2.73 -1.24
C VAL A 78 -17.23 -2.91 -2.63
N GLU A 79 -17.87 -1.87 -3.19
CA GLU A 79 -18.45 -1.91 -4.53
C GLU A 79 -17.37 -2.09 -5.60
N MET A 80 -16.25 -1.39 -5.43
CA MET A 80 -15.12 -1.50 -6.36
C MET A 80 -14.45 -2.88 -6.31
N ILE A 81 -14.31 -3.49 -5.14
CA ILE A 81 -13.82 -4.88 -5.02
C ILE A 81 -14.74 -5.84 -5.80
N ALA A 82 -16.06 -5.66 -5.72
CA ALA A 82 -16.99 -6.46 -6.49
C ALA A 82 -16.86 -6.24 -8.02
N LEU A 83 -16.46 -5.04 -8.45
CA LEU A 83 -16.09 -4.78 -9.85
C LEU A 83 -14.86 -5.59 -10.28
N TYR A 84 -13.80 -5.61 -9.47
CA TYR A 84 -12.59 -6.39 -9.76
C TYR A 84 -12.89 -7.89 -9.86
N ASP A 85 -13.72 -8.42 -8.96
CA ASP A 85 -14.14 -9.83 -9.00
C ASP A 85 -14.89 -10.19 -10.28
N ARG A 86 -15.72 -9.26 -10.79
CA ARG A 86 -16.49 -9.47 -12.00
C ARG A 86 -15.63 -9.42 -13.26
N GLU A 87 -14.71 -8.45 -13.34
CA GLU A 87 -13.87 -8.23 -14.52
C GLU A 87 -12.67 -9.20 -14.58
N PHE A 88 -12.13 -9.59 -13.43
CA PHE A 88 -10.95 -10.45 -13.29
C PHE A 88 -11.17 -11.51 -12.20
N PRO A 89 -12.02 -12.52 -12.42
CA PRO A 89 -12.40 -13.49 -11.39
C PRO A 89 -11.18 -14.21 -10.79
N GLY A 90 -10.98 -14.05 -9.47
CA GLY A 90 -9.94 -14.75 -8.71
C GLY A 90 -8.50 -14.24 -8.91
N MET A 91 -8.27 -13.19 -9.69
CA MET A 91 -6.91 -12.68 -9.97
C MET A 91 -6.39 -11.72 -8.89
N PHE A 92 -7.28 -10.90 -8.33
CA PHE A 92 -6.93 -9.93 -7.29
C PHE A 92 -7.11 -10.54 -5.91
N SER A 93 -6.02 -10.98 -5.30
CA SER A 93 -5.99 -11.63 -3.97
C SER A 93 -5.15 -10.88 -2.94
N TRP A 94 -4.81 -9.64 -3.24
CA TRP A 94 -4.08 -8.73 -2.37
C TRP A 94 -4.66 -7.31 -2.47
N THR A 95 -4.36 -6.45 -1.50
CA THR A 95 -4.78 -5.04 -1.52
C THR A 95 -3.60 -4.15 -1.12
N GLY A 96 -3.40 -3.04 -1.84
CA GLY A 96 -2.32 -2.09 -1.61
C GLY A 96 -1.11 -2.33 -2.54
N GLU A 97 -0.12 -1.49 -2.49
CA GLU A 97 0.17 -0.46 -1.47
C GLU A 97 -0.88 0.66 -1.47
N LEU A 98 -1.52 0.92 -0.32
CA LEU A 98 -2.44 2.03 -0.09
C LEU A 98 -1.83 3.01 0.91
N ASN A 99 -2.09 4.30 0.73
CA ASN A 99 -1.47 5.34 1.53
C ASN A 99 -2.37 5.78 2.70
N ILE A 100 -1.92 5.55 3.94
CA ILE A 100 -2.46 6.21 5.15
C ILE A 100 -1.89 7.61 5.23
N MET A 101 -0.56 7.69 5.34
CA MET A 101 0.22 8.92 5.35
C MET A 101 1.44 8.72 4.44
N LYS A 102 1.52 9.51 3.39
CA LYS A 102 2.68 9.57 2.47
C LYS A 102 3.04 11.01 2.23
N GLN A 103 4.02 11.52 2.99
CA GLN A 103 4.41 12.94 3.00
C GLN A 103 4.78 13.42 1.59
N ALA A 104 5.40 12.56 0.79
CA ALA A 104 5.75 12.88 -0.59
C ALA A 104 4.52 13.24 -1.48
N LEU A 105 3.31 12.82 -1.11
CA LEU A 105 2.08 13.13 -1.85
C LEU A 105 1.35 14.38 -1.34
N LEU A 106 1.72 14.94 -0.20
CA LEU A 106 1.07 16.15 0.32
C LEU A 106 1.24 17.34 -0.63
N GLY A 107 2.36 17.42 -1.35
CA GLY A 107 2.59 18.39 -2.41
C GLY A 107 1.65 18.24 -3.62
N ASN A 108 1.00 17.09 -3.78
CA ASN A 108 0.04 16.74 -4.83
C ASN A 108 -1.41 16.78 -4.32
N ASN A 109 -1.68 17.52 -3.25
CA ASN A 109 -3.00 17.66 -2.64
C ASN A 109 -3.64 16.31 -2.23
N ALA A 110 -2.84 15.28 -1.98
CA ALA A 110 -3.36 14.02 -1.43
C ALA A 110 -3.77 14.24 0.03
N GLU A 111 -4.94 13.77 0.39
CA GLU A 111 -5.43 13.81 1.75
C GLU A 111 -4.95 12.55 2.50
N PRO A 112 -4.25 12.70 3.65
CA PRO A 112 -3.91 11.56 4.47
C PRO A 112 -5.17 11.01 5.17
N ALA A 113 -5.17 9.71 5.46
CA ALA A 113 -6.20 9.15 6.31
C ALA A 113 -6.13 9.75 7.73
N THR A 114 -7.29 9.93 8.35
CA THR A 114 -7.43 10.38 9.75
C THR A 114 -7.93 9.24 10.62
N ILE A 115 -7.91 9.42 11.94
CA ILE A 115 -8.51 8.46 12.88
C ILE A 115 -9.98 8.22 12.53
N GLU A 116 -10.72 9.28 12.21
CA GLU A 116 -12.13 9.21 11.85
C GLU A 116 -12.34 8.40 10.57
N SER A 117 -11.56 8.65 9.51
CA SER A 117 -11.66 7.86 8.28
C SER A 117 -11.28 6.40 8.49
N ILE A 118 -10.24 6.12 9.30
CA ILE A 118 -9.84 4.76 9.66
C ILE A 118 -10.98 4.02 10.37
N ASP A 119 -11.71 4.65 11.27
CA ASP A 119 -12.84 4.05 11.97
C ASP A 119 -13.98 3.65 11.03
N GLU A 120 -14.11 4.29 9.89
CA GLU A 120 -15.12 4.03 8.86
C GLU A 120 -14.74 2.88 7.90
N TRP A 121 -13.51 2.36 7.93
CA TRP A 121 -13.10 1.25 7.04
C TRP A 121 -13.75 -0.10 7.38
N GLY A 122 -14.57 -0.20 8.41
CA GLY A 122 -15.17 -1.44 8.88
C GLY A 122 -15.74 -2.35 7.78
N PRO A 123 -16.62 -1.87 6.87
CA PRO A 123 -17.16 -2.67 5.77
C PRO A 123 -16.07 -3.19 4.82
N PHE A 124 -15.12 -2.35 4.44
CA PHE A 124 -13.99 -2.70 3.59
C PHE A 124 -13.08 -3.75 4.24
N MET A 125 -12.61 -3.50 5.45
CA MET A 125 -11.76 -4.43 6.21
C MET A 125 -12.48 -5.75 6.52
N GLY A 126 -13.80 -5.71 6.69
CA GLY A 126 -14.65 -6.90 6.83
C GLY A 126 -14.56 -7.82 5.61
N VAL A 127 -14.69 -7.26 4.40
CA VAL A 127 -14.55 -8.02 3.14
C VAL A 127 -13.15 -8.63 3.00
N LEU A 128 -12.10 -7.87 3.31
CA LEU A 128 -10.72 -8.38 3.25
C LEU A 128 -10.50 -9.54 4.22
N ARG A 129 -10.99 -9.40 5.46
CA ARG A 129 -10.88 -10.45 6.48
C ARG A 129 -11.63 -11.72 6.08
N GLU A 130 -12.88 -11.61 5.66
CA GLU A 130 -13.71 -12.75 5.26
C GLU A 130 -13.12 -13.53 4.08
N ARG A 131 -12.44 -12.83 3.19
CA ARG A 131 -11.78 -13.41 2.02
C ARG A 131 -10.32 -13.82 2.26
N GLY A 132 -9.76 -13.49 3.42
CA GLY A 132 -8.36 -13.74 3.76
C GLY A 132 -7.37 -12.91 2.96
N ILE A 133 -7.83 -11.78 2.38
CA ILE A 133 -7.01 -10.88 1.56
C ILE A 133 -6.15 -10.00 2.49
N PRO A 134 -4.81 -10.02 2.37
CA PRO A 134 -3.94 -9.10 3.09
C PRO A 134 -4.00 -7.69 2.52
N ILE A 135 -3.66 -6.71 3.35
CA ILE A 135 -3.56 -5.30 2.96
C ILE A 135 -2.15 -4.77 3.23
N THR A 136 -1.54 -4.16 2.20
CA THR A 136 -0.28 -3.44 2.33
C THR A 136 -0.56 -1.95 2.48
N LEU A 137 -0.09 -1.37 3.57
CA LEU A 137 -0.32 0.02 3.95
C LEU A 137 1.00 0.79 3.98
N HIS A 138 1.05 1.89 3.26
CA HIS A 138 2.10 2.89 3.39
C HIS A 138 1.70 3.90 4.46
N SER A 139 2.49 3.99 5.49
CA SER A 139 2.36 5.03 6.51
C SER A 139 3.74 5.45 6.96
N ASP A 140 4.14 6.66 6.62
CA ASP A 140 5.38 7.25 7.10
C ASP A 140 5.37 7.28 8.63
N LEU A 141 6.48 6.94 9.27
CA LEU A 141 6.63 7.06 10.73
C LEU A 141 6.54 8.50 11.19
N GLY A 142 7.21 9.38 10.48
CA GLY A 142 7.35 10.78 10.80
C GLY A 142 8.36 11.44 9.87
N ASN A 143 9.03 12.47 10.37
CA ASN A 143 10.04 13.24 9.64
C ASN A 143 11.22 13.61 10.56
N ASN A 144 12.14 14.41 10.06
CA ASN A 144 13.32 14.80 10.83
C ASN A 144 13.03 15.70 12.05
N ALA A 145 11.88 16.36 12.10
CA ALA A 145 11.47 17.18 13.25
C ALA A 145 10.83 16.33 14.34
N ASP A 146 9.99 15.35 13.96
CA ASP A 146 9.42 14.35 14.85
C ASP A 146 9.43 12.97 14.16
N PRO A 147 10.38 12.10 14.52
CA PRO A 147 10.53 10.79 13.88
C PRO A 147 9.36 9.83 14.04
N THR A 148 8.41 10.12 14.91
CA THR A 148 7.24 9.27 15.19
C THR A 148 5.90 10.00 15.07
N GLU A 149 5.90 11.16 14.41
CA GLU A 149 4.74 12.05 14.28
C GLU A 149 3.47 11.33 13.82
N PHE A 150 3.59 10.37 12.89
CA PHE A 150 2.44 9.68 12.28
C PHE A 150 2.26 8.23 12.74
N LEU A 151 3.12 7.75 13.65
CA LEU A 151 3.08 6.38 14.15
C LEU A 151 1.70 5.99 14.71
N TYR A 152 1.01 6.93 15.35
CA TYR A 152 -0.29 6.72 15.96
C TYR A 152 -1.37 6.27 14.96
N LEU A 153 -1.26 6.63 13.68
CA LEU A 153 -2.19 6.20 12.63
C LEU A 153 -2.08 4.69 12.38
N MET A 154 -0.85 4.18 12.23
CA MET A 154 -0.64 2.75 12.06
C MET A 154 -1.00 1.97 13.32
N ASP A 155 -0.63 2.45 14.51
CA ASP A 155 -1.01 1.84 15.79
C ASP A 155 -2.55 1.78 15.93
N HIS A 156 -3.26 2.80 15.46
CA HIS A 156 -4.73 2.80 15.45
C HIS A 156 -5.31 1.74 14.50
N VAL A 157 -4.81 1.64 13.28
CA VAL A 157 -5.23 0.61 12.30
C VAL A 157 -5.02 -0.79 12.87
N LEU A 158 -3.83 -1.07 13.42
CA LEU A 158 -3.47 -2.38 13.95
C LEU A 158 -4.37 -2.79 15.13
N SER A 159 -4.70 -1.83 16.00
CA SER A 159 -5.59 -2.05 17.14
C SER A 159 -7.05 -2.20 16.72
N ARG A 160 -7.48 -1.42 15.74
CA ARG A 160 -8.88 -1.36 15.29
C ARG A 160 -9.29 -2.57 14.47
N TYR A 161 -8.32 -3.16 13.73
CA TYR A 161 -8.53 -4.29 12.82
C TYR A 161 -7.62 -5.48 13.13
N PRO A 162 -7.68 -6.05 14.36
CA PRO A 162 -6.73 -7.06 14.82
C PRO A 162 -6.82 -8.40 14.08
N ASP A 163 -7.94 -8.67 13.41
CA ASP A 163 -8.17 -9.91 12.66
C ASP A 163 -7.77 -9.81 11.18
N ASN A 164 -7.35 -8.63 10.73
CA ASN A 164 -6.87 -8.42 9.36
C ASN A 164 -5.36 -8.65 9.26
N LYS A 165 -4.90 -9.20 8.13
CA LYS A 165 -3.46 -9.32 7.83
C LYS A 165 -2.97 -7.99 7.27
N ILE A 166 -2.14 -7.29 8.02
CA ILE A 166 -1.66 -5.95 7.67
C ILE A 166 -0.16 -6.01 7.42
N VAL A 167 0.26 -5.55 6.24
CA VAL A 167 1.67 -5.42 5.87
C VAL A 167 2.03 -3.94 5.88
N TRP A 168 3.02 -3.55 6.68
CA TRP A 168 3.51 -2.18 6.71
C TRP A 168 4.62 -2.01 5.67
N ALA A 169 4.33 -1.27 4.61
CA ALA A 169 5.27 -1.00 3.54
C ALA A 169 6.50 -0.28 4.07
N HIS A 170 7.68 -0.75 3.64
CA HIS A 170 8.99 -0.16 3.94
C HIS A 170 9.25 0.04 5.44
N MET A 171 8.53 -0.68 6.31
CA MET A 171 8.65 -0.52 7.78
C MET A 171 8.42 0.95 8.23
N GLY A 172 7.58 1.71 7.52
CA GLY A 172 7.29 3.12 7.79
C GLY A 172 8.41 4.10 7.48
N LEU A 173 9.50 3.65 6.84
CA LEU A 173 10.58 4.55 6.42
C LEU A 173 10.15 5.41 5.24
N SER A 174 10.66 6.64 5.21
CA SER A 174 10.47 7.60 4.12
C SER A 174 11.73 8.42 3.90
N LYS A 175 11.79 9.14 2.78
CA LYS A 175 12.93 10.04 2.48
C LYS A 175 12.95 11.28 3.39
N GLU A 176 11.85 11.58 4.04
CA GLU A 176 11.68 12.68 4.99
C GLU A 176 12.23 12.35 6.39
N LEU A 177 12.49 11.07 6.66
CA LEU A 177 13.02 10.60 7.94
C LEU A 177 14.45 10.04 7.78
N THR A 178 15.44 10.90 7.95
CA THR A 178 16.87 10.55 7.84
C THR A 178 17.61 10.59 9.16
N THR A 179 16.97 11.04 10.25
CA THR A 179 17.59 11.24 11.57
C THR A 179 17.45 10.04 12.51
N MET A 180 16.52 9.12 12.23
CA MET A 180 16.33 7.92 13.04
C MET A 180 17.47 6.94 12.80
N SER A 181 18.17 6.52 13.86
CA SER A 181 19.22 5.52 13.73
C SER A 181 18.61 4.12 13.43
N PRO A 182 19.34 3.24 12.70
CA PRO A 182 18.89 1.87 12.45
C PRO A 182 18.54 1.10 13.73
N ALA A 183 19.30 1.30 14.82
CA ALA A 183 19.02 0.66 16.10
C ALA A 183 17.72 1.13 16.76
N GLN A 184 17.38 2.39 16.61
CA GLN A 184 16.08 2.93 17.08
C GLN A 184 14.93 2.36 16.24
N HIS A 185 15.08 2.34 14.92
CA HIS A 185 14.08 1.81 14.01
C HIS A 185 13.81 0.30 14.25
N VAL A 186 14.86 -0.51 14.33
CA VAL A 186 14.74 -1.96 14.62
C VAL A 186 14.01 -2.21 15.94
N ARG A 187 14.36 -1.43 16.98
CA ARG A 187 13.67 -1.54 18.28
C ARG A 187 12.18 -1.20 18.15
N LEU A 188 11.86 -0.10 17.48
CA LEU A 188 10.48 0.34 17.28
C LEU A 188 9.65 -0.71 16.53
N MET A 189 10.21 -1.29 15.46
CA MET A 189 9.54 -2.35 14.70
C MET A 189 9.38 -3.63 15.53
N GLY A 190 10.40 -4.00 16.32
CA GLY A 190 10.31 -5.15 17.24
C GLY A 190 9.18 -4.99 18.26
N GLU A 191 9.08 -3.81 18.89
CA GLU A 191 7.99 -3.51 19.84
C GLU A 191 6.60 -3.62 19.18
N ARG A 192 6.45 -3.20 17.92
CA ARG A 192 5.18 -3.30 17.17
C ARG A 192 4.85 -4.74 16.79
N LEU A 193 5.83 -5.53 16.38
CA LEU A 193 5.65 -6.95 16.09
C LEU A 193 5.24 -7.74 17.34
N ASP A 194 5.81 -7.40 18.50
CA ASP A 194 5.45 -8.02 19.78
C ASP A 194 4.03 -7.64 20.23
N GLN A 195 3.60 -6.42 19.93
CA GLN A 195 2.31 -5.88 20.34
C GLN A 195 1.15 -6.30 19.42
N TYR A 196 1.41 -6.40 18.11
CA TYR A 196 0.38 -6.59 17.09
C TYR A 196 0.64 -7.87 16.27
N PRO A 197 0.04 -9.01 16.64
CA PRO A 197 0.26 -10.28 15.93
C PRO A 197 -0.25 -10.31 14.48
N ASN A 198 -1.07 -9.34 14.10
CA ASN A 198 -1.60 -9.14 12.75
C ASN A 198 -0.68 -8.29 11.86
N LEU A 199 0.42 -7.75 12.40
CA LEU A 199 1.41 -6.95 11.67
C LEU A 199 2.42 -7.85 10.95
N HIS A 200 2.66 -7.51 9.69
CA HIS A 200 3.79 -7.99 8.88
C HIS A 200 4.57 -6.79 8.36
N LEU A 201 5.86 -6.96 8.13
CA LEU A 201 6.72 -5.89 7.63
C LEU A 201 7.18 -6.19 6.21
N ASP A 202 7.10 -5.20 5.34
CA ASP A 202 7.76 -5.20 4.05
C ASP A 202 9.13 -4.53 4.17
N ILE A 203 10.16 -5.23 3.69
CA ILE A 203 11.56 -4.79 3.73
C ILE A 203 12.06 -4.32 2.36
N SER A 204 11.16 -4.02 1.45
CA SER A 204 11.51 -3.48 0.13
C SER A 204 11.89 -2.00 0.20
N TRP A 205 12.42 -1.49 -0.87
CA TRP A 205 12.79 -0.10 -1.14
C TRP A 205 14.26 0.25 -0.88
N ASP A 206 14.78 1.18 -1.71
CA ASP A 206 16.18 1.63 -1.69
C ASP A 206 16.58 2.39 -0.42
N VAL A 207 15.61 2.99 0.29
CA VAL A 207 15.84 3.69 1.58
C VAL A 207 16.43 2.75 2.65
N ILE A 208 16.17 1.45 2.56
CA ILE A 208 16.70 0.46 3.52
C ILE A 208 18.19 0.17 3.28
N TYR A 209 18.69 0.44 2.07
CA TYR A 209 20.08 0.17 1.69
C TYR A 209 21.03 1.35 1.84
N ASN A 210 20.56 2.56 2.04
CA ASN A 210 21.31 3.79 2.16
C ASN A 210 21.35 4.29 3.61
#